data_885bb2a1207691a4e1fc279d94f528d2
#
_entry.id   885bb2a1207691a4e1fc279d94f528d2
#
_cell.length_a   1.000
_cell.length_b   1.000
_cell.length_c   1.000
_cell.angle_alpha   90.00
_cell.angle_beta   90.00
_cell.angle_gamma   90.00
#
_symmetry.space_group_name_H-M   'P 1'
#
loop_
_entity.id
_entity.type
_entity.pdbx_description
1 polymer ?
#
loop_
_entity_poly.entity_id
_entity_poly.type
_entity_poly.pdbx_seq_one_letter_code
_entity_poly.pdbx_strand_id
1 'polypeptide(L)'
;MRFLANENFPVMSVQRLREVGYDVAYGSEDAPGAEDSQVLERAVHEVRIILTFDRDYGELIYRMRMPAPIGLVYFPITPEESAQDLLRLLNIEGLALEGYFTVLERTQLRQRPLP
;
A
#
# COMPACT_ATOMS: atom_id res chain seq x y z
N MET A 1 8.77 -9.21 -0.16
CA MET A 1 7.84 -8.21 -0.71
C MET A 1 8.44 -6.81 -0.62
N ARG A 2 8.16 -6.01 -1.62
CA ARG A 2 8.62 -4.63 -1.69
C ARG A 2 7.41 -3.71 -1.61
N PHE A 3 7.51 -2.66 -0.81
CA PHE A 3 6.42 -1.72 -0.60
C PHE A 3 6.76 -0.31 -1.08
N LEU A 4 5.74 0.44 -1.44
CA LEU A 4 5.82 1.87 -1.68
C LEU A 4 4.80 2.55 -0.78
N ALA A 5 5.26 3.20 0.27
CA ALA A 5 4.40 3.95 1.17
C ALA A 5 4.12 5.33 0.58
N ASN A 6 2.84 5.70 0.48
CA ASN A 6 2.43 7.01 0.04
C ASN A 6 2.96 8.07 1.02
N GLU A 7 3.16 9.30 0.54
CA GLU A 7 3.75 10.36 1.38
C GLU A 7 2.96 10.68 2.65
N ASN A 8 1.65 10.41 2.65
CA ASN A 8 0.82 10.61 3.83
C ASN A 8 0.84 9.41 4.81
N PHE A 9 1.55 8.36 4.47
CA PHE A 9 1.71 7.22 5.37
C PHE A 9 2.63 7.64 6.52
N PRO A 10 2.35 7.24 7.79
CA PRO A 10 3.14 7.71 8.92
C PRO A 10 4.59 7.25 8.86
N VAL A 11 5.52 8.16 9.15
CA VAL A 11 6.96 7.85 9.16
C VAL A 11 7.28 6.74 10.17
N MET A 12 6.62 6.72 11.30
CA MET A 12 6.84 5.68 12.31
C MET A 12 6.45 4.31 11.78
N SER A 13 5.40 4.23 10.97
CA SER A 13 4.98 2.98 10.34
C SER A 13 6.00 2.50 9.32
N VAL A 14 6.53 3.42 8.52
CA VAL A 14 7.59 3.11 7.56
C VAL A 14 8.83 2.57 8.27
N GLN A 15 9.25 3.25 9.34
CA GLN A 15 10.41 2.83 10.12
C GLN A 15 10.21 1.45 10.72
N ARG A 16 9.03 1.18 11.25
CA ARG A 16 8.71 -0.12 11.85
C ARG A 16 8.79 -1.25 10.83
N LEU A 17 8.27 -1.04 9.62
CA LEU A 17 8.35 -2.03 8.56
C LEU A 17 9.80 -2.29 8.13
N ARG A 18 10.60 -1.23 8.04
CA ARG A 18 12.02 -1.34 7.71
C ARG A 18 12.79 -2.10 8.79
N GLU A 19 12.47 -1.86 10.05
CA GLU A 19 13.12 -2.55 11.19
C GLU A 19 12.91 -4.06 11.13
N VAL A 20 11.75 -4.51 10.69
CA VAL A 20 11.48 -5.95 10.56
C VAL A 20 11.97 -6.53 9.22
N GLY A 21 12.68 -5.75 8.41
CA GLY A 21 13.39 -6.24 7.23
C GLY A 21 12.71 -6.02 5.89
N TYR A 22 11.60 -5.30 5.82
CA TYR A 22 10.94 -5.04 4.54
C TYR A 22 11.59 -3.89 3.76
N ASP A 23 11.63 -4.03 2.44
CA ASP A 23 12.06 -2.99 1.53
C ASP A 23 10.89 -2.03 1.32
N VAL A 24 10.99 -0.83 1.89
CA VAL A 24 9.94 0.19 1.81
C VAL A 24 10.51 1.46 1.21
N ALA A 25 10.04 1.82 0.00
CA ALA A 25 10.24 3.15 -0.54
C ALA A 25 9.18 4.08 0.06
N TYR A 26 9.53 5.33 0.33
CA TYR A 26 8.63 6.27 0.98
C TYR A 26 8.55 7.57 0.18
N GLY A 27 7.34 7.89 -0.30
CA GLY A 27 7.11 9.06 -1.14
C GLY A 27 7.49 10.37 -0.48
N SER A 28 7.32 10.49 0.84
CA SER A 28 7.70 11.70 1.58
C SER A 28 9.22 11.96 1.54
N GLU A 29 10.02 10.91 1.41
CA GLU A 29 11.49 11.04 1.36
C GLU A 29 12.01 11.40 -0.03
N ASP A 30 11.49 10.72 -1.06
CA ASP A 30 12.12 10.77 -2.38
C ASP A 30 11.25 11.31 -3.51
N ALA A 31 9.97 11.55 -3.28
CA ALA A 31 9.06 12.10 -4.28
C ALA A 31 7.91 12.89 -3.66
N PRO A 32 8.19 13.89 -2.79
CA PRO A 32 7.13 14.66 -2.14
C PRO A 32 6.29 15.41 -3.18
N GLY A 33 4.98 15.42 -2.99
CA GLY A 33 4.06 16.10 -3.90
C GLY A 33 3.73 15.33 -5.16
N ALA A 34 4.18 14.08 -5.30
CA ALA A 34 3.84 13.27 -6.47
C ALA A 34 2.33 13.03 -6.55
N GLU A 35 1.78 13.12 -7.76
CA GLU A 35 0.38 12.79 -8.00
C GLU A 35 0.15 11.28 -7.92
N ASP A 36 -1.10 10.88 -7.64
CA ASP A 36 -1.45 9.46 -7.51
C ASP A 36 -1.10 8.65 -8.76
N SER A 37 -1.27 9.24 -9.94
CA SER A 37 -0.89 8.60 -11.20
C SER A 37 0.59 8.30 -11.27
N GLN A 38 1.42 9.21 -10.77
CA GLN A 38 2.88 9.03 -10.72
C GLN A 38 3.28 7.96 -9.72
N VAL A 39 2.56 7.88 -8.59
CA VAL A 39 2.77 6.84 -7.58
C VAL A 39 2.43 5.47 -8.17
N LEU A 40 1.32 5.35 -8.90
CA LEU A 40 0.95 4.11 -9.58
C LEU A 40 2.01 3.68 -10.58
N GLU A 41 2.46 4.59 -11.43
CA GLU A 41 3.50 4.29 -12.43
C GLU A 41 4.79 3.81 -11.78
N ARG A 42 5.19 4.47 -10.69
CA ARG A 42 6.38 4.08 -9.94
C ARG A 42 6.23 2.67 -9.35
N ALA A 43 5.08 2.38 -8.76
CA ALA A 43 4.82 1.08 -8.16
C ALA A 43 4.86 -0.04 -9.19
N VAL A 44 4.32 0.21 -10.38
CA VAL A 44 4.39 -0.76 -11.49
C VAL A 44 5.83 -0.97 -11.92
N HIS A 45 6.57 0.11 -12.14
CA HIS A 45 7.95 0.04 -12.60
C HIS A 45 8.88 -0.65 -11.60
N GLU A 46 8.71 -0.36 -10.32
CA GLU A 46 9.56 -0.91 -9.26
C GLU A 46 9.03 -2.22 -8.68
N VAL A 47 7.90 -2.70 -9.14
CA VAL A 47 7.23 -3.92 -8.66
C VAL A 47 7.01 -3.84 -7.14
N ARG A 48 6.28 -2.81 -6.72
CA ARG A 48 6.01 -2.56 -5.30
C ARG A 48 4.53 -2.60 -4.99
N ILE A 49 4.22 -3.03 -3.77
CA ILE A 49 2.87 -2.97 -3.21
C ILE A 49 2.67 -1.59 -2.59
N ILE A 50 1.64 -0.87 -3.01
CA ILE A 50 1.34 0.46 -2.48
C ILE A 50 0.67 0.33 -1.12
N LEU A 51 1.11 1.16 -0.16
CA LEU A 51 0.48 1.32 1.16
C LEU A 51 -0.07 2.74 1.23
N THR A 52 -1.39 2.89 1.43
CA THR A 52 -2.02 4.20 1.37
C THR A 52 -3.24 4.32 2.28
N PHE A 53 -3.54 5.54 2.72
CA PHE A 53 -4.80 5.91 3.35
C PHE A 53 -5.76 6.57 2.36
N ASP A 54 -5.37 6.69 1.09
CA ASP A 54 -6.17 7.37 0.07
C ASP A 54 -7.02 6.36 -0.69
N ARG A 55 -8.34 6.49 -0.57
CA ARG A 55 -9.30 5.62 -1.27
C ARG A 55 -9.36 5.87 -2.78
N ASP A 56 -8.84 7.00 -3.26
CA ASP A 56 -8.95 7.40 -4.66
C ASP A 56 -8.19 6.46 -5.62
N TYR A 57 -7.25 5.67 -5.13
CA TYR A 57 -6.55 4.69 -5.95
C TYR A 57 -7.49 3.65 -6.58
N GLY A 58 -8.55 3.27 -5.86
CA GLY A 58 -9.55 2.36 -6.42
C GLY A 58 -10.22 2.95 -7.66
N GLU A 59 -10.58 4.22 -7.60
CA GLU A 59 -11.16 4.96 -8.73
C GLU A 59 -10.20 4.96 -9.93
N LEU A 60 -8.94 5.28 -9.70
CA LEU A 60 -7.94 5.35 -10.75
C LEU A 60 -7.71 4.00 -11.43
N ILE A 61 -7.67 2.92 -10.66
CA ILE A 61 -7.37 1.59 -11.18
C ILE A 61 -8.57 0.97 -11.88
N TYR A 62 -9.73 0.95 -11.21
CA TYR A 62 -10.89 0.21 -11.71
C TYR A 62 -11.74 1.01 -12.70
N ARG A 63 -11.94 2.30 -12.44
CA ARG A 63 -12.79 3.13 -13.29
C ARG A 63 -12.00 3.80 -14.40
N MET A 64 -10.87 4.41 -14.07
CA MET A 64 -10.06 5.13 -15.05
C MET A 64 -9.07 4.22 -15.77
N ARG A 65 -9.01 2.97 -15.39
CA ARG A 65 -8.18 1.93 -16.01
C ARG A 65 -6.70 2.30 -16.10
N MET A 66 -6.20 2.99 -15.10
CA MET A 66 -4.77 3.25 -15.00
C MET A 66 -4.01 1.96 -14.69
N PRO A 67 -2.71 1.90 -15.03
CA PRO A 67 -1.92 0.71 -14.76
C PRO A 67 -2.00 0.28 -13.29
N ALA A 68 -2.29 -1.00 -13.05
CA ALA A 68 -2.40 -1.52 -11.71
C ALA A 68 -1.02 -1.93 -11.18
N PRO A 69 -0.69 -1.59 -9.91
CA PRO A 69 0.52 -2.09 -9.27
C PRO A 69 0.39 -3.58 -9.00
N ILE A 70 1.48 -4.21 -8.56
CA ILE A 70 1.46 -5.64 -8.21
C ILE A 70 0.53 -5.92 -7.01
N GLY A 71 0.32 -4.94 -6.17
CA GLY A 71 -0.62 -5.01 -5.05
C GLY A 71 -0.87 -3.64 -4.47
N LEU A 72 -1.94 -3.49 -3.72
CA LEU A 72 -2.26 -2.25 -3.02
C LEU A 72 -3.00 -2.56 -1.73
N VAL A 73 -2.58 -1.95 -0.65
CA VAL A 73 -3.26 -2.05 0.64
C VAL A 73 -3.78 -0.68 1.02
N TYR A 74 -5.10 -0.58 1.15
CA TYR A 74 -5.79 0.63 1.59
C TYR A 74 -6.21 0.46 3.04
N PHE A 75 -5.89 1.45 3.86
CA PHE A 75 -6.19 1.47 5.29
C PHE A 75 -7.24 2.56 5.57
N PRO A 76 -8.53 2.23 5.68
CA PRO A 76 -9.54 3.20 6.10
C PRO A 76 -9.61 3.35 7.62
N ILE A 77 -8.48 3.27 8.30
CA ILE A 77 -8.34 3.30 9.76
C ILE A 77 -7.37 4.39 10.19
N THR A 78 -7.17 4.53 11.50
CA THR A 78 -6.26 5.54 12.03
C THR A 78 -4.81 5.24 11.65
N PRO A 79 -4.06 6.25 11.23
CA PRO A 79 -2.67 6.06 10.78
C PRO A 79 -1.74 5.44 11.82
N GLU A 80 -1.98 5.69 13.11
CA GLU A 80 -1.09 5.29 14.19
C GLU A 80 -0.91 3.77 14.32
N GLU A 81 -1.89 3.00 13.86
CA GLU A 81 -1.89 1.55 14.00
C GLU A 81 -1.53 0.80 12.72
N SER A 82 -1.27 1.55 11.65
CA SER A 82 -1.11 0.97 10.30
C SER A 82 0.01 -0.06 10.20
N ALA A 83 1.17 0.20 10.81
CA ALA A 83 2.30 -0.75 10.75
C ALA A 83 1.98 -2.05 11.47
N GLN A 84 1.36 -1.96 12.65
CA GLN A 84 1.01 -3.13 13.43
C GLN A 84 -0.07 -3.97 12.72
N ASP A 85 -1.06 -3.29 12.14
CA ASP A 85 -2.11 -3.97 11.40
C ASP A 85 -1.56 -4.66 10.15
N LEU A 86 -0.65 -3.99 9.42
CA LEU A 86 -0.01 -4.60 8.26
C LEU A 86 0.85 -5.79 8.66
N LEU A 87 1.61 -5.70 9.75
CA LEU A 87 2.42 -6.82 10.24
C LEU A 87 1.56 -8.02 10.63
N ARG A 88 0.40 -7.78 11.23
CA ARG A 88 -0.57 -8.84 11.52
C ARG A 88 -1.06 -9.49 10.23
N LEU A 89 -1.38 -8.67 9.23
CA LEU A 89 -1.84 -9.15 7.93
C LEU A 89 -0.80 -10.04 7.26
N LEU A 90 0.48 -9.63 7.29
CA LEU A 90 1.57 -10.36 6.68
C LEU A 90 1.84 -11.71 7.35
N ASN A 91 1.38 -11.90 8.57
CA ASN A 91 1.51 -13.16 9.29
C ASN A 91 0.35 -14.13 9.06
N ILE A 92 -0.66 -13.73 8.29
CA ILE A 92 -1.77 -14.64 7.96
C ILE A 92 -1.28 -15.64 6.90
N GLU A 93 -1.27 -16.91 7.27
CA GLU A 93 -0.83 -17.97 6.38
C GLU A 93 -1.78 -18.11 5.20
N GLY A 94 -1.21 -18.20 4.00
CA GLY A 94 -1.98 -18.40 2.78
C GLY A 94 -2.59 -17.12 2.20
N LEU A 95 -2.40 -15.97 2.83
CA LEU A 95 -2.92 -14.71 2.31
C LEU A 95 -1.95 -14.13 1.30
N ALA A 96 -2.45 -13.80 0.10
CA ALA A 96 -1.68 -13.12 -0.93
C ALA A 96 -2.04 -11.65 -0.98
N LEU A 97 -1.05 -10.76 -0.96
CA LEU A 97 -1.22 -9.33 -1.23
C LEU A 97 -0.97 -9.01 -2.70
N GLU A 98 -0.07 -9.73 -3.33
CA GLU A 98 0.20 -9.57 -4.75
C GLU A 98 -1.02 -10.01 -5.57
N GLY A 99 -1.40 -9.20 -6.53
CA GLY A 99 -2.56 -9.44 -7.38
C GLY A 99 -3.87 -8.86 -6.84
N TYR A 100 -3.86 -8.24 -5.66
CA TYR A 100 -5.08 -7.78 -5.00
C TYR A 100 -5.04 -6.33 -4.57
N PHE A 101 -6.22 -5.71 -4.62
CA PHE A 101 -6.53 -4.48 -3.91
C PHE A 101 -7.10 -4.90 -2.55
N THR A 102 -6.33 -4.69 -1.50
CA THR A 102 -6.70 -5.13 -0.15
C THR A 102 -7.17 -3.95 0.67
N VAL A 103 -8.35 -4.07 1.26
CA VAL A 103 -8.88 -3.09 2.21
C VAL A 103 -8.73 -3.68 3.60
N LEU A 104 -7.88 -3.06 4.41
CA LEU A 104 -7.57 -3.54 5.75
C LEU A 104 -8.21 -2.64 6.80
N GLU A 105 -9.28 -3.11 7.39
CA GLU A 105 -9.91 -2.51 8.55
C GLU A 105 -9.50 -3.27 9.81
N ARG A 106 -9.77 -2.69 10.98
CA ARG A 106 -9.34 -3.28 12.25
C ARG A 106 -9.90 -4.69 12.49
N THR A 107 -11.15 -4.92 12.07
CA THR A 107 -11.86 -6.18 12.31
C THR A 107 -12.18 -6.95 11.02
N GLN A 108 -11.88 -6.39 9.87
CA GLN A 108 -12.21 -6.98 8.57
C GLN A 108 -11.07 -6.82 7.58
N LEU A 109 -10.97 -7.82 6.73
CA LEU A 109 -10.11 -7.78 5.57
C LEU A 109 -10.95 -8.06 4.34
N ARG A 110 -10.84 -7.23 3.32
CA ARG A 110 -11.50 -7.46 2.03
C ARG A 110 -10.48 -7.37 0.93
N GLN A 111 -10.60 -8.24 -0.05
CA GLN A 111 -9.70 -8.23 -1.21
C GLN A 111 -10.51 -8.28 -2.50
N ARG A 112 -10.01 -7.54 -3.48
CA ARG A 112 -10.56 -7.52 -4.83
C ARG A 112 -9.40 -7.73 -5.80
N PRO A 113 -9.54 -8.64 -6.79
CA PRO A 113 -8.47 -8.83 -7.79
C PRO A 113 -8.17 -7.53 -8.52
N LEU A 114 -6.88 -7.27 -8.73
CA LEU A 114 -6.43 -6.19 -9.61
C LEU A 114 -6.59 -6.61 -11.07
N PRO A 115 -6.95 -5.68 -11.96
CA PRO A 115 -7.11 -6.00 -13.38
C PRO A 115 -5.81 -6.40 -14.06
#